data_a018a5a982c355d17a002b27ac5b3f8f
#
_entry.id   a018a5a982c355d17a002b27ac5b3f8f
#
_cell.length_a   1.000
_cell.length_b   1.000
_cell.length_c   1.000
_cell.angle_alpha   90.00
_cell.angle_beta   90.00
_cell.angle_gamma   90.00
#
_symmetry.space_group_name_H-M   'P 1'
#
loop_
_entity.id
_entity.type
_entity.pdbx_description
1 polymer ?
#
loop_
_entity_poly.entity_id
_entity_poly.type
_entity_poly.pdbx_seq_one_letter_code
_entity_poly.pdbx_strand_id
1 'polypeptide(L)'
;MVYDLNGTTLSTGESSSGMLNVLDYGFNGDGTTDNLAAFNTLIAAHPAETLYFPKGVYAFSGKLVFDQCYMVLDNAELKCTAATKANRFIEIRGKMTPPETPQQDMFIQGNGKVNANFKADDCIAVARQKCTLIDHISIQNFQRYGICGKFEDASMGKEDGQTEVNLSYELMVRNCLIETSLIYQYAVGIYDTGDSMYTDIVILNVKTALSCNGSSIFHNIHAWCFDFNYSDHDTKKALLENTVFAYIRVNGTRFSDCYCDTYQRGFKFYSGVSLVYITNFKWYVAPNAWPTDLPAYVFPANPTGQAMYKVFGADIGGLEVSKFSDVDLSTQTNCRWYGIVHNLKDAPSTLQ
;
A
#
# COMPACT_ATOMS: atom_id res chain seq x y z
N MET A 1 25.46 4.50 -9.43
CA MET A 1 25.88 3.44 -10.38
C MET A 1 24.75 2.43 -10.42
N VAL A 2 24.15 2.23 -11.56
CA VAL A 2 23.10 1.21 -11.75
C VAL A 2 23.81 -0.04 -12.27
N TYR A 3 23.53 -1.18 -11.65
CA TYR A 3 24.08 -2.47 -12.05
C TYR A 3 22.96 -3.30 -12.68
N ASP A 4 23.25 -4.03 -13.72
CA ASP A 4 22.36 -5.08 -14.21
C ASP A 4 22.29 -6.26 -13.23
N LEU A 5 21.42 -7.20 -13.47
CA LEU A 5 21.26 -8.40 -12.61
C LEU A 5 22.51 -9.28 -12.55
N ASN A 6 23.52 -9.00 -13.37
CA ASN A 6 24.81 -9.71 -13.42
C ASN A 6 25.95 -8.89 -12.79
N GLY A 7 25.67 -7.72 -12.21
CA GLY A 7 26.65 -6.86 -11.57
C GLY A 7 27.47 -5.99 -12.52
N THR A 8 27.03 -5.82 -13.77
CA THR A 8 27.71 -5.00 -14.77
C THR A 8 27.28 -3.54 -14.61
N THR A 9 28.23 -2.62 -14.50
CA THR A 9 27.97 -1.18 -14.46
C THR A 9 27.39 -0.70 -15.79
N LEU A 10 26.18 -0.14 -15.75
CA LEU A 10 25.60 0.51 -16.93
C LEU A 10 26.31 1.86 -17.13
N SER A 11 27.08 1.98 -18.18
CA SER A 11 27.78 3.23 -18.53
C SER A 11 26.79 4.26 -19.04
N THR A 12 26.92 5.49 -18.54
CA THR A 12 26.18 6.66 -19.06
C THR A 12 26.71 7.02 -20.45
N GLY A 13 26.08 6.52 -21.51
CA GLY A 13 26.43 6.95 -22.87
C GLY A 13 26.21 5.97 -24.00
N GLU A 14 25.93 4.70 -23.73
CA GLU A 14 25.48 3.78 -24.78
C GLU A 14 24.11 3.23 -24.37
N SER A 15 23.17 3.16 -25.31
CA SER A 15 21.86 2.55 -25.10
C SER A 15 22.11 1.12 -24.57
N SER A 16 21.95 0.94 -23.24
CA SER A 16 21.98 -0.37 -22.64
C SER A 16 20.93 -1.21 -23.35
N SER A 17 21.37 -2.28 -24.01
CA SER A 17 20.52 -3.18 -24.78
C SER A 17 19.28 -3.58 -23.97
N GLY A 18 18.11 -3.02 -24.28
CA GLY A 18 16.83 -3.43 -23.74
C GLY A 18 16.01 -2.39 -22.97
N MET A 19 16.49 -1.15 -22.73
CA MET A 19 15.70 -0.11 -22.08
C MET A 19 15.62 1.17 -22.94
N LEU A 20 14.44 1.77 -23.04
CA LEU A 20 14.21 3.03 -23.74
C LEU A 20 14.41 4.19 -22.76
N ASN A 21 15.44 5.00 -22.98
CA ASN A 21 15.62 6.24 -22.24
C ASN A 21 14.55 7.26 -22.69
N VAL A 22 13.65 7.65 -21.79
CA VAL A 22 12.53 8.54 -22.12
C VAL A 22 12.97 9.89 -22.67
N LEU A 23 14.16 10.38 -22.31
CA LEU A 23 14.69 11.65 -22.83
C LEU A 23 14.90 11.60 -24.36
N ASP A 24 15.21 10.44 -24.92
CA ASP A 24 15.39 10.26 -26.38
C ASP A 24 14.06 10.32 -27.14
N TYR A 25 12.94 10.29 -26.42
CA TYR A 25 11.57 10.32 -26.95
C TYR A 25 10.83 11.61 -26.60
N GLY A 26 11.56 12.68 -26.30
CA GLY A 26 11.01 14.02 -26.11
C GLY A 26 10.44 14.31 -24.72
N PHE A 27 10.73 13.47 -23.75
CA PHE A 27 10.40 13.79 -22.35
C PHE A 27 11.35 14.85 -21.79
N ASN A 28 10.83 15.64 -20.85
CA ASN A 28 11.60 16.65 -20.14
C ASN A 28 11.43 16.45 -18.61
N GLY A 29 12.55 16.31 -17.93
CA GLY A 29 12.62 16.11 -16.47
C GLY A 29 12.71 17.41 -15.66
N ASP A 30 12.17 18.53 -16.15
CA ASP A 30 12.23 19.87 -15.52
C ASP A 30 11.15 20.14 -14.45
N GLY A 31 10.20 19.23 -14.28
CA GLY A 31 9.10 19.32 -13.33
C GLY A 31 7.92 20.19 -13.76
N THR A 32 7.99 20.81 -14.94
CA THR A 32 6.99 21.77 -15.45
C THR A 32 6.43 21.41 -16.82
N THR A 33 7.28 20.90 -17.71
CA THR A 33 6.87 20.47 -19.05
C THR A 33 5.98 19.23 -18.94
N ASP A 34 4.79 19.30 -19.57
CA ASP A 34 3.87 18.16 -19.59
C ASP A 34 4.37 17.08 -20.55
N ASN A 35 4.63 15.90 -20.02
CA ASN A 35 5.14 14.75 -20.76
C ASN A 35 4.02 13.79 -21.23
N LEU A 36 2.75 14.09 -21.02
CA LEU A 36 1.65 13.14 -21.28
C LEU A 36 1.54 12.77 -22.76
N ALA A 37 1.72 13.73 -23.68
CA ALA A 37 1.68 13.47 -25.11
C ALA A 37 2.84 12.60 -25.57
N ALA A 38 4.06 12.89 -25.10
CA ALA A 38 5.24 12.05 -25.36
C ALA A 38 5.05 10.62 -24.82
N PHE A 39 4.52 10.49 -23.60
CA PHE A 39 4.20 9.19 -22.99
C PHE A 39 3.23 8.39 -23.87
N ASN A 40 2.11 8.96 -24.26
CA ASN A 40 1.11 8.26 -25.07
C ASN A 40 1.68 7.80 -26.42
N THR A 41 2.52 8.63 -27.05
CA THR A 41 3.21 8.29 -28.29
C THR A 41 4.19 7.14 -28.09
N LEU A 42 4.99 7.20 -27.01
CA LEU A 42 5.99 6.17 -26.71
C LEU A 42 5.34 4.80 -26.42
N ILE A 43 4.31 4.77 -25.57
CA ILE A 43 3.60 3.52 -25.23
C ILE A 43 2.90 2.92 -26.44
N ALA A 44 2.33 3.75 -27.34
CA ALA A 44 1.70 3.24 -28.56
C ALA A 44 2.71 2.61 -29.53
N ALA A 45 3.93 3.14 -29.60
CA ALA A 45 4.99 2.63 -30.45
C ALA A 45 5.75 1.43 -29.82
N HIS A 46 5.84 1.39 -28.49
CA HIS A 46 6.67 0.46 -27.73
C HIS A 46 5.92 -0.12 -26.51
N PRO A 47 4.84 -0.86 -26.70
CA PRO A 47 3.92 -1.23 -25.62
C PRO A 47 4.49 -2.22 -24.59
N ALA A 48 5.59 -2.92 -24.91
CA ALA A 48 6.18 -3.95 -24.07
C ALA A 48 7.66 -3.68 -23.70
N GLU A 49 8.14 -2.49 -24.03
CA GLU A 49 9.53 -2.13 -23.75
C GLU A 49 9.72 -1.56 -22.35
N THR A 50 10.90 -1.75 -21.80
CA THR A 50 11.25 -1.17 -20.50
C THR A 50 11.57 0.32 -20.65
N LEU A 51 10.83 1.16 -19.93
CA LEU A 51 11.07 2.59 -19.88
C LEU A 51 12.07 2.93 -18.78
N TYR A 52 13.12 3.62 -19.13
CA TYR A 52 14.11 4.15 -18.20
C TYR A 52 13.92 5.66 -18.03
N PHE A 53 13.59 6.08 -16.82
CA PHE A 53 13.48 7.46 -16.41
C PHE A 53 14.74 7.86 -15.63
N PRO A 54 15.67 8.61 -16.25
CA PRO A 54 16.82 9.14 -15.52
C PRO A 54 16.39 10.24 -14.54
N LYS A 55 17.32 10.65 -13.68
CA LYS A 55 17.10 11.70 -12.69
C LYS A 55 16.39 12.93 -13.27
N GLY A 56 15.27 13.30 -12.68
CA GLY A 56 14.45 14.45 -13.09
C GLY A 56 13.07 14.41 -12.44
N VAL A 57 12.29 15.45 -12.66
CA VAL A 57 10.87 15.51 -12.28
C VAL A 57 10.04 15.56 -13.55
N TYR A 58 9.30 14.51 -13.83
CA TYR A 58 8.49 14.37 -15.04
C TYR A 58 7.04 14.67 -14.71
N ALA A 59 6.54 15.82 -15.17
CA ALA A 59 5.17 16.24 -14.95
C ALA A 59 4.23 15.62 -16.00
N PHE A 60 3.03 15.22 -15.55
CA PHE A 60 2.00 14.64 -16.42
C PHE A 60 0.63 15.25 -16.09
N SER A 61 -0.02 15.87 -17.06
CA SER A 61 -1.33 16.49 -16.91
C SER A 61 -2.50 15.52 -16.85
N GLY A 62 -2.24 14.21 -16.89
CA GLY A 62 -3.25 13.16 -16.83
C GLY A 62 -2.70 11.83 -16.35
N LYS A 63 -3.51 10.79 -16.47
CA LYS A 63 -3.13 9.44 -16.06
C LYS A 63 -2.22 8.75 -17.05
N LEU A 64 -1.32 7.92 -16.54
CA LEU A 64 -0.45 7.04 -17.30
C LEU A 64 -1.09 5.65 -17.37
N VAL A 65 -1.46 5.22 -18.56
CA VAL A 65 -2.15 3.93 -18.76
C VAL A 65 -1.20 2.96 -19.45
N PHE A 66 -1.03 1.79 -18.86
CA PHE A 66 -0.21 0.71 -19.37
C PHE A 66 -1.05 -0.56 -19.55
N ASP A 67 -0.95 -1.19 -20.69
CA ASP A 67 -1.36 -2.59 -20.88
C ASP A 67 -0.25 -3.55 -20.39
N GLN A 68 1.01 -3.14 -20.56
CA GLN A 68 2.21 -3.78 -20.01
C GLN A 68 3.10 -2.70 -19.42
N CYS A 69 3.55 -2.88 -18.19
CA CYS A 69 4.32 -1.86 -17.48
C CYS A 69 5.67 -2.41 -17.06
N TYR A 70 6.72 -1.85 -17.64
CA TYR A 70 8.10 -2.12 -17.26
C TYR A 70 8.80 -0.78 -17.08
N MET A 71 9.03 -0.35 -15.83
CA MET A 71 9.62 0.95 -15.53
C MET A 71 10.79 0.86 -14.57
N VAL A 72 11.84 1.59 -14.90
CA VAL A 72 12.98 1.85 -14.01
C VAL A 72 13.05 3.35 -13.74
N LEU A 73 12.98 3.73 -12.47
CA LEU A 73 13.05 5.11 -11.99
C LEU A 73 14.41 5.35 -11.32
N ASP A 74 15.34 6.00 -12.01
CA ASP A 74 16.66 6.33 -11.46
C ASP A 74 16.67 7.75 -10.88
N ASN A 75 16.38 7.88 -9.59
CA ASN A 75 16.18 9.16 -8.90
C ASN A 75 15.15 10.07 -9.61
N ALA A 76 14.22 9.47 -10.33
CA ALA A 76 13.19 10.15 -11.09
C ALA A 76 11.92 10.33 -10.25
N GLU A 77 11.25 11.47 -10.40
CA GLU A 77 9.90 11.67 -9.87
C GLU A 77 8.90 11.73 -11.03
N LEU A 78 7.90 10.86 -11.01
CA LEU A 78 6.71 10.98 -11.85
C LEU A 78 5.66 11.77 -11.06
N LYS A 79 5.27 12.95 -11.55
CA LYS A 79 4.39 13.87 -10.83
C LYS A 79 3.10 14.13 -11.60
N CYS A 80 1.97 13.87 -10.95
CA CYS A 80 0.65 14.21 -11.50
C CYS A 80 0.40 15.73 -11.40
N THR A 81 0.10 16.37 -12.52
CA THR A 81 -0.24 17.81 -12.61
C THR A 81 -1.63 18.06 -13.21
N ALA A 82 -2.49 17.03 -13.23
CA ALA A 82 -3.81 17.11 -13.80
C ALA A 82 -4.61 18.31 -13.27
N ALA A 83 -5.21 19.07 -14.17
CA ALA A 83 -6.07 20.21 -13.82
C ALA A 83 -7.37 19.73 -13.19
N THR A 84 -7.94 18.63 -13.69
CA THR A 84 -9.09 17.94 -13.10
C THR A 84 -8.58 16.68 -12.43
N LYS A 85 -8.98 16.44 -11.21
CA LYS A 85 -8.55 15.27 -10.42
C LYS A 85 -8.81 13.97 -11.19
N ALA A 86 -7.78 13.16 -11.35
CA ALA A 86 -7.86 11.85 -11.97
C ALA A 86 -8.31 10.78 -10.96
N ASN A 87 -9.00 9.74 -11.41
CA ASN A 87 -9.29 8.60 -10.55
C ASN A 87 -8.02 7.85 -10.16
N ARG A 88 -7.06 7.75 -11.07
CA ARG A 88 -5.76 7.08 -10.88
C ARG A 88 -4.67 7.85 -11.59
N PHE A 89 -3.47 7.81 -11.03
CA PHE A 89 -2.30 8.40 -11.71
C PHE A 89 -1.62 7.37 -12.61
N ILE A 90 -1.20 6.23 -12.05
CA ILE A 90 -0.69 5.11 -12.85
C ILE A 90 -1.76 4.01 -12.86
N GLU A 91 -2.14 3.57 -14.05
CA GLU A 91 -3.15 2.57 -14.28
C GLU A 91 -2.57 1.44 -15.13
N ILE A 92 -2.35 0.27 -14.51
CA ILE A 92 -1.84 -0.94 -15.18
C ILE A 92 -3.02 -1.85 -15.41
N ARG A 93 -3.43 -1.99 -16.67
CA ARG A 93 -4.69 -2.65 -17.03
C ARG A 93 -4.56 -4.15 -17.24
N GLY A 94 -3.44 -4.65 -17.68
CA GLY A 94 -3.27 -6.02 -18.07
C GLY A 94 -4.33 -6.58 -19.01
N LYS A 95 -3.99 -7.58 -19.76
CA LYS A 95 -4.93 -8.31 -20.62
C LYS A 95 -5.11 -9.71 -20.09
N MET A 96 -6.37 -10.16 -20.06
CA MET A 96 -6.65 -11.59 -19.94
C MET A 96 -6.53 -12.22 -21.32
N THR A 97 -5.58 -13.10 -21.52
CA THR A 97 -5.50 -13.90 -22.74
C THR A 97 -6.27 -15.21 -22.53
N PRO A 98 -7.11 -15.68 -23.46
CA PRO A 98 -7.70 -17.01 -23.35
C PRO A 98 -6.62 -18.12 -23.41
N PRO A 99 -6.68 -19.15 -22.54
CA PRO A 99 -7.59 -19.27 -21.41
C PRO A 99 -7.16 -18.32 -20.31
N GLU A 100 -8.01 -17.49 -19.87
CA GLU A 100 -8.02 -16.46 -18.82
C GLU A 100 -6.79 -16.39 -17.88
N THR A 101 -5.61 -16.20 -18.46
CA THR A 101 -4.36 -16.12 -17.70
C THR A 101 -3.98 -14.65 -17.58
N PRO A 102 -3.89 -14.09 -16.37
CA PRO A 102 -3.38 -12.75 -16.16
C PRO A 102 -2.00 -12.59 -16.77
N GLN A 103 -1.70 -11.42 -17.30
CA GLN A 103 -0.36 -11.08 -17.73
C GLN A 103 0.61 -11.15 -16.54
N GLN A 104 1.86 -11.53 -16.80
CA GLN A 104 2.87 -11.77 -15.77
C GLN A 104 4.08 -10.84 -15.90
N ASP A 105 4.85 -10.77 -14.82
CA ASP A 105 6.21 -10.25 -14.80
C ASP A 105 6.37 -8.76 -15.14
N MET A 106 5.39 -7.93 -14.76
CA MET A 106 5.51 -6.48 -14.86
C MET A 106 6.26 -5.90 -13.66
N PHE A 107 6.86 -4.72 -13.84
CA PHE A 107 7.52 -4.07 -12.73
C PHE A 107 7.54 -2.53 -12.80
N ILE A 108 7.56 -1.91 -11.62
CA ILE A 108 7.99 -0.54 -11.36
C ILE A 108 9.07 -0.64 -10.29
N GLN A 109 10.28 -0.26 -10.61
CA GLN A 109 11.41 -0.40 -9.70
C GLN A 109 12.40 0.75 -9.77
N GLY A 110 13.25 0.87 -8.76
CA GLY A 110 14.33 1.85 -8.70
C GLY A 110 14.29 2.64 -7.40
N ASN A 111 14.97 3.77 -7.35
CA ASN A 111 15.01 4.67 -6.20
C ASN A 111 14.25 5.99 -6.47
N GLY A 112 13.21 5.89 -7.27
CA GLY A 112 12.41 7.03 -7.69
C GLY A 112 11.14 7.24 -6.86
N LYS A 113 10.31 8.15 -7.36
CA LYS A 113 9.09 8.57 -6.71
C LYS A 113 7.91 8.60 -7.69
N VAL A 114 6.77 8.09 -7.26
CA VAL A 114 5.47 8.28 -7.91
C VAL A 114 4.62 9.20 -7.02
N ASN A 115 4.38 10.41 -7.48
CA ASN A 115 3.74 11.48 -6.73
C ASN A 115 2.39 11.84 -7.37
N ALA A 116 1.30 11.40 -6.76
CA ALA A 116 -0.05 11.77 -7.21
C ALA A 116 -0.36 13.26 -6.98
N ASN A 117 0.47 13.98 -6.20
CA ASN A 117 0.40 15.43 -5.98
C ASN A 117 -1.00 15.92 -5.54
N PHE A 118 -1.76 15.06 -4.86
CA PHE A 118 -3.17 15.26 -4.53
C PHE A 118 -4.07 15.55 -5.73
N LYS A 119 -3.62 15.18 -6.93
CA LYS A 119 -4.34 15.32 -8.21
C LYS A 119 -4.90 14.00 -8.73
N ALA A 120 -4.72 12.92 -7.98
CA ALA A 120 -5.34 11.63 -8.25
C ALA A 120 -5.87 10.99 -6.95
N ASP A 121 -6.95 10.21 -7.08
CA ASP A 121 -7.46 9.42 -5.97
C ASP A 121 -6.47 8.29 -5.66
N ASP A 122 -6.13 7.45 -6.61
CA ASP A 122 -5.17 6.37 -6.46
C ASP A 122 -3.82 6.75 -7.11
N CYS A 123 -2.71 6.40 -6.43
CA CYS A 123 -1.39 6.65 -7.00
C CYS A 123 -1.03 5.58 -8.04
N ILE A 124 -1.05 4.30 -7.65
CA ILE A 124 -0.79 3.17 -8.54
C ILE A 124 -1.95 2.18 -8.40
N ALA A 125 -2.62 1.88 -9.50
CA ALA A 125 -3.66 0.87 -9.56
C ALA A 125 -3.30 -0.22 -10.57
N VAL A 126 -3.46 -1.48 -10.17
CA VAL A 126 -3.08 -2.65 -10.95
C VAL A 126 -4.29 -3.57 -11.06
N ALA A 127 -4.67 -3.94 -12.26
CA ALA A 127 -5.75 -4.90 -12.49
C ALA A 127 -5.39 -5.92 -13.57
N ARG A 128 -5.93 -7.11 -13.46
CA ARG A 128 -5.72 -8.22 -14.40
C ARG A 128 -4.25 -8.62 -14.57
N GLN A 129 -3.50 -8.51 -13.47
CA GLN A 129 -2.08 -8.80 -13.45
C GLN A 129 -1.78 -9.92 -12.46
N LYS A 130 -0.72 -10.65 -12.74
CA LYS A 130 -0.12 -11.63 -11.85
C LYS A 130 1.38 -11.37 -11.75
N CYS A 131 1.95 -11.54 -10.55
CA CYS A 131 3.39 -11.35 -10.32
C CYS A 131 3.91 -9.94 -10.67
N THR A 132 3.13 -8.88 -10.43
CA THR A 132 3.64 -7.51 -10.62
C THR A 132 4.54 -7.12 -9.46
N LEU A 133 5.76 -6.69 -9.77
CA LEU A 133 6.74 -6.20 -8.80
C LEU A 133 6.70 -4.67 -8.70
N ILE A 134 6.53 -4.15 -7.47
CA ILE A 134 6.74 -2.75 -7.13
C ILE A 134 7.86 -2.71 -6.09
N ASP A 135 9.02 -2.18 -6.46
CA ASP A 135 10.22 -2.31 -5.64
C ASP A 135 11.00 -1.01 -5.53
N HIS A 136 11.38 -0.67 -4.30
CA HIS A 136 12.33 0.39 -3.98
C HIS A 136 11.91 1.78 -4.50
N ILE A 137 10.61 2.12 -4.38
CA ILE A 137 10.06 3.42 -4.78
C ILE A 137 9.31 4.10 -3.65
N SER A 138 9.18 5.43 -3.75
CA SER A 138 8.34 6.24 -2.88
C SER A 138 7.01 6.56 -3.59
N ILE A 139 5.88 6.32 -2.92
CA ILE A 139 4.52 6.50 -3.42
C ILE A 139 3.83 7.56 -2.57
N GLN A 140 3.49 8.72 -3.15
CA GLN A 140 3.17 9.89 -2.37
C GLN A 140 1.92 10.65 -2.81
N ASN A 141 1.30 11.35 -1.85
CA ASN A 141 0.30 12.40 -2.06
C ASN A 141 -0.96 11.95 -2.82
N PHE A 142 -1.43 10.76 -2.55
CA PHE A 142 -2.71 10.23 -3.02
C PHE A 142 -3.86 10.64 -2.08
N GLN A 143 -5.11 10.54 -2.55
CA GLN A 143 -6.28 10.86 -1.72
C GLN A 143 -7.04 9.61 -1.24
N ARG A 144 -6.97 8.48 -1.99
CA ARG A 144 -7.67 7.24 -1.67
C ARG A 144 -6.72 6.06 -1.47
N TYR A 145 -6.02 5.60 -2.51
CA TYR A 145 -5.13 4.44 -2.43
C TYR A 145 -3.70 4.76 -2.86
N GLY A 146 -2.72 4.38 -2.05
CA GLY A 146 -1.32 4.39 -2.46
C GLY A 146 -1.07 3.35 -3.54
N ILE A 147 -1.36 2.09 -3.20
CA ILE A 147 -1.37 0.96 -4.14
C ILE A 147 -2.75 0.30 -4.06
N CYS A 148 -3.35 0.04 -5.22
CA CYS A 148 -4.63 -0.65 -5.33
C CYS A 148 -4.51 -1.85 -6.28
N GLY A 149 -4.81 -3.06 -5.78
CA GLY A 149 -4.76 -4.30 -6.56
C GLY A 149 -6.00 -4.56 -7.41
N LYS A 150 -6.89 -3.59 -7.57
CA LYS A 150 -8.09 -3.70 -8.43
C LYS A 150 -8.54 -2.35 -8.95
N PHE A 151 -9.41 -2.37 -9.93
CA PHE A 151 -10.20 -1.20 -10.34
C PHE A 151 -11.63 -1.33 -9.82
N GLU A 152 -12.11 -0.28 -9.18
CA GLU A 152 -13.47 -0.26 -8.61
C GLU A 152 -14.54 0.31 -9.56
N ASP A 153 -14.11 0.87 -10.68
CA ASP A 153 -15.03 1.48 -11.63
C ASP A 153 -15.37 0.58 -12.82
N ALA A 154 -16.49 0.87 -13.45
CA ALA A 154 -16.96 0.17 -14.65
C ALA A 154 -16.13 0.48 -15.91
N SER A 155 -15.03 1.28 -15.79
CA SER A 155 -14.26 1.76 -16.95
C SER A 155 -13.51 0.63 -17.68
N MET A 156 -13.36 -0.52 -17.04
CA MET A 156 -12.71 -1.69 -17.65
C MET A 156 -13.65 -2.60 -18.40
N GLY A 157 -14.95 -2.33 -18.40
CA GLY A 157 -15.94 -3.16 -19.05
C GLY A 157 -15.96 -4.61 -18.52
N LYS A 158 -17.08 -5.28 -18.69
CA LYS A 158 -17.10 -6.73 -18.60
C LYS A 158 -16.65 -7.25 -19.96
N GLU A 159 -15.46 -7.82 -20.06
CA GLU A 159 -15.12 -8.61 -21.24
C GLU A 159 -15.93 -9.90 -21.16
N ASP A 160 -16.79 -10.12 -22.15
CA ASP A 160 -17.47 -11.39 -22.45
C ASP A 160 -18.12 -12.14 -21.27
N GLY A 161 -18.91 -11.44 -20.45
CA GLY A 161 -19.78 -12.12 -19.49
C GLY A 161 -19.16 -12.51 -18.15
N GLN A 162 -17.88 -12.18 -17.90
CA GLN A 162 -17.19 -12.51 -16.65
C GLN A 162 -17.41 -11.47 -15.54
N THR A 163 -17.65 -11.94 -14.33
CA THR A 163 -18.04 -11.10 -13.17
C THR A 163 -16.87 -10.66 -12.29
N GLU A 164 -15.63 -11.13 -12.47
CA GLU A 164 -14.56 -10.99 -11.46
C GLU A 164 -13.20 -10.50 -12.00
N VAL A 165 -13.14 -9.78 -13.09
CA VAL A 165 -11.91 -9.66 -13.90
C VAL A 165 -11.00 -8.48 -13.56
N ASN A 166 -11.32 -7.69 -12.53
CA ASN A 166 -10.56 -6.48 -12.22
C ASN A 166 -9.56 -6.62 -11.07
N LEU A 167 -9.35 -7.84 -10.57
CA LEU A 167 -8.41 -8.13 -9.49
C LEU A 167 -7.02 -8.45 -10.03
N SER A 168 -6.01 -8.12 -9.24
CA SER A 168 -4.64 -8.59 -9.44
C SER A 168 -4.28 -9.62 -8.38
N TYR A 169 -3.43 -10.57 -8.73
CA TYR A 169 -2.97 -11.64 -7.87
C TYR A 169 -1.45 -11.62 -7.77
N GLU A 170 -0.93 -12.11 -6.64
CA GLU A 170 0.50 -12.29 -6.44
C GLU A 170 1.30 -10.99 -6.70
N LEU A 171 0.75 -9.83 -6.26
CA LEU A 171 1.53 -8.60 -6.24
C LEU A 171 2.70 -8.77 -5.28
N MET A 172 3.88 -8.35 -5.71
CA MET A 172 5.07 -8.29 -4.88
C MET A 172 5.42 -6.82 -4.67
N VAL A 173 5.21 -6.30 -3.46
CA VAL A 173 5.57 -4.93 -3.10
C VAL A 173 6.61 -4.98 -2.01
N ARG A 174 7.75 -4.33 -2.24
CA ARG A 174 8.84 -4.35 -1.26
C ARG A 174 9.71 -3.10 -1.28
N ASN A 175 10.37 -2.86 -0.14
CA ASN A 175 11.30 -1.73 0.02
C ASN A 175 10.67 -0.36 -0.34
N CYS A 176 9.39 -0.16 -0.06
CA CYS A 176 8.66 1.02 -0.48
C CYS A 176 8.35 1.95 0.69
N LEU A 177 8.31 3.25 0.40
CA LEU A 177 7.72 4.26 1.25
C LEU A 177 6.37 4.68 0.66
N ILE A 178 5.29 4.60 1.45
CA ILE A 178 3.94 5.00 1.04
C ILE A 178 3.47 6.09 2.00
N GLU A 179 3.17 7.28 1.48
CA GLU A 179 2.86 8.43 2.32
C GLU A 179 1.78 9.32 1.70
N THR A 180 0.87 9.83 2.55
CA THR A 180 -0.07 10.88 2.17
C THR A 180 -0.37 11.81 3.34
N SER A 181 -1.59 12.30 3.51
CA SER A 181 -2.03 13.14 4.61
C SER A 181 -3.27 12.59 5.30
N LEU A 182 -3.31 12.63 6.62
CA LEU A 182 -4.43 12.19 7.45
C LEU A 182 -5.73 12.98 7.23
N ILE A 183 -5.67 14.13 6.55
CA ILE A 183 -6.88 14.88 6.16
C ILE A 183 -7.78 14.09 5.21
N TYR A 184 -7.22 13.13 4.47
CA TYR A 184 -7.99 12.28 3.56
C TYR A 184 -8.61 11.11 4.33
N GLN A 185 -9.88 11.24 4.67
CA GLN A 185 -10.65 10.34 5.56
C GLN A 185 -10.69 8.88 5.09
N TYR A 186 -10.49 8.63 3.81
CA TYR A 186 -10.54 7.30 3.20
C TYR A 186 -9.21 6.82 2.65
N ALA A 187 -8.11 7.51 3.00
CA ALA A 187 -6.79 7.14 2.52
C ALA A 187 -6.36 5.78 3.07
N VAL A 188 -5.99 4.88 2.16
CA VAL A 188 -5.46 3.55 2.43
C VAL A 188 -4.08 3.42 1.81
N GLY A 189 -3.10 2.96 2.56
CA GLY A 189 -1.75 2.76 2.02
C GLY A 189 -1.75 1.70 0.93
N ILE A 190 -2.19 0.49 1.28
CA ILE A 190 -2.28 -0.64 0.36
C ILE A 190 -3.69 -1.24 0.41
N TYR A 191 -4.36 -1.29 -0.73
CA TYR A 191 -5.58 -2.04 -0.94
C TYR A 191 -5.23 -3.35 -1.66
N ASP A 192 -5.06 -4.40 -0.86
CA ASP A 192 -4.73 -5.76 -1.30
C ASP A 192 -5.94 -6.49 -1.87
N THR A 193 -5.74 -7.37 -2.84
CA THR A 193 -6.82 -8.10 -3.50
C THR A 193 -6.61 -9.62 -3.64
N GLY A 194 -5.42 -10.14 -3.33
CA GLY A 194 -5.26 -11.58 -3.31
C GLY A 194 -3.84 -12.10 -3.38
N ASP A 195 -3.54 -13.12 -2.60
CA ASP A 195 -2.37 -13.99 -2.60
C ASP A 195 -1.02 -13.27 -2.81
N SER A 196 -0.93 -12.04 -2.29
CA SER A 196 0.15 -11.10 -2.56
C SER A 196 1.19 -11.12 -1.45
N MET A 197 2.36 -10.57 -1.73
CA MET A 197 3.48 -10.46 -0.78
C MET A 197 3.91 -9.01 -0.63
N TYR A 198 3.86 -8.52 0.60
CA TYR A 198 4.23 -7.17 0.99
C TYR A 198 5.33 -7.24 2.04
N THR A 199 6.51 -6.68 1.73
CA THR A 199 7.65 -6.78 2.65
C THR A 199 8.48 -5.50 2.70
N ASP A 200 9.04 -5.18 3.87
CA ASP A 200 9.94 -4.04 4.08
C ASP A 200 9.33 -2.70 3.63
N ILE A 201 8.12 -2.41 4.09
CA ILE A 201 7.35 -1.23 3.67
C ILE A 201 7.14 -0.29 4.85
N VAL A 202 7.37 1.00 4.62
CA VAL A 202 6.99 2.07 5.55
C VAL A 202 5.74 2.78 5.02
N ILE A 203 4.71 2.91 5.86
CA ILE A 203 3.44 3.56 5.51
C ILE A 203 3.17 4.71 6.47
N LEU A 204 3.05 5.92 5.95
CA LEU A 204 2.93 7.14 6.76
C LEU A 204 1.63 7.89 6.48
N ASN A 205 1.01 8.38 7.56
CA ASN A 205 -0.09 9.35 7.51
C ASN A 205 -1.30 8.94 6.65
N VAL A 206 -1.71 7.67 6.77
CA VAL A 206 -2.92 7.14 6.12
C VAL A 206 -3.95 6.71 7.17
N LYS A 207 -5.24 6.81 6.86
CA LYS A 207 -6.32 6.37 7.77
C LYS A 207 -6.34 4.86 7.97
N THR A 208 -6.03 4.10 6.93
CA THR A 208 -5.87 2.64 7.01
C THR A 208 -4.58 2.27 6.33
N ALA A 209 -3.62 1.69 7.06
CA ALA A 209 -2.37 1.31 6.43
C ALA A 209 -2.59 0.16 5.42
N LEU A 210 -3.30 -0.88 5.83
CA LEU A 210 -3.53 -2.08 5.03
C LEU A 210 -5.02 -2.41 4.97
N SER A 211 -5.59 -2.55 3.79
CA SER A 211 -6.92 -3.13 3.56
C SER A 211 -6.74 -4.50 2.91
N CYS A 212 -6.86 -5.56 3.71
CA CYS A 212 -6.52 -6.92 3.33
C CYS A 212 -7.75 -7.64 2.78
N ASN A 213 -7.81 -7.80 1.47
CA ASN A 213 -8.91 -8.45 0.76
C ASN A 213 -8.49 -9.77 0.08
N GLY A 214 -7.26 -10.25 0.36
CA GLY A 214 -6.72 -11.52 -0.07
C GLY A 214 -6.00 -12.27 1.06
N SER A 215 -5.70 -13.55 0.84
CA SER A 215 -4.93 -14.39 1.78
C SER A 215 -3.43 -14.07 1.71
N SER A 216 -3.10 -12.80 1.78
CA SER A 216 -1.77 -12.24 1.52
C SER A 216 -0.84 -12.29 2.74
N ILE A 217 0.45 -12.11 2.48
CA ILE A 217 1.51 -12.08 3.49
C ILE A 217 2.03 -10.65 3.62
N PHE A 218 2.04 -10.14 4.85
CA PHE A 218 2.60 -8.85 5.24
C PHE A 218 3.76 -9.09 6.19
N HIS A 219 4.97 -8.75 5.76
CA HIS A 219 6.19 -8.96 6.53
C HIS A 219 6.96 -7.64 6.69
N ASN A 220 7.40 -7.34 7.91
CA ASN A 220 8.18 -6.14 8.23
C ASN A 220 7.53 -4.85 7.70
N ILE A 221 6.25 -4.67 8.02
CA ILE A 221 5.53 -3.44 7.69
C ILE A 221 5.59 -2.50 8.87
N HIS A 222 6.15 -1.31 8.67
CA HIS A 222 6.11 -0.24 9.65
C HIS A 222 5.08 0.80 9.22
N ALA A 223 4.00 0.94 9.98
CA ALA A 223 2.99 1.96 9.72
C ALA A 223 2.96 2.98 10.87
N TRP A 224 2.95 4.26 10.49
CA TRP A 224 3.00 5.36 11.45
C TRP A 224 2.06 6.51 11.07
N CYS A 225 1.16 6.88 12.00
CA CYS A 225 0.33 8.06 11.90
C CYS A 225 0.96 9.17 12.71
N PHE A 226 1.63 10.10 12.06
CA PHE A 226 2.10 11.30 12.73
C PHE A 226 2.02 12.51 11.80
N ASP A 227 1.18 13.44 12.13
CA ASP A 227 1.20 14.76 11.54
C ASP A 227 1.39 15.77 12.69
N PHE A 228 2.65 16.11 12.98
CA PHE A 228 2.99 17.00 14.10
C PHE A 228 2.66 18.47 13.85
N ASN A 229 2.18 18.82 12.66
CA ASN A 229 1.84 20.19 12.33
C ASN A 229 0.56 20.68 13.02
N TYR A 230 -0.22 19.76 13.59
CA TYR A 230 -1.44 20.10 14.33
C TYR A 230 -1.14 20.16 15.83
N SER A 231 -1.03 21.38 16.37
CA SER A 231 -0.88 21.61 17.82
C SER A 231 -2.20 21.57 18.57
N ASP A 232 -3.31 21.77 17.87
CA ASP A 232 -4.65 21.77 18.42
C ASP A 232 -5.15 20.35 18.71
N HIS A 233 -5.62 20.14 19.94
CA HIS A 233 -6.07 18.85 20.46
C HIS A 233 -7.21 18.26 19.65
N ASP A 234 -8.24 19.05 19.33
CA ASP A 234 -9.44 18.54 18.68
C ASP A 234 -9.18 18.15 17.23
N THR A 235 -8.36 18.92 16.52
CA THR A 235 -7.91 18.58 15.18
C THR A 235 -7.08 17.29 15.19
N LYS A 236 -6.14 17.17 16.11
CA LYS A 236 -5.33 15.95 16.26
C LYS A 236 -6.20 14.74 16.55
N LYS A 237 -7.16 14.86 17.46
CA LYS A 237 -8.12 13.80 17.77
C LYS A 237 -8.92 13.38 16.54
N ALA A 238 -9.49 14.33 15.79
CA ALA A 238 -10.25 14.06 14.58
C ALA A 238 -9.40 13.38 13.49
N LEU A 239 -8.12 13.74 13.39
CA LEU A 239 -7.20 13.12 12.43
C LEU A 239 -6.84 11.68 12.82
N LEU A 240 -6.65 11.39 14.11
CA LEU A 240 -6.28 10.05 14.59
C LEU A 240 -7.49 9.12 14.77
N GLU A 241 -8.67 9.70 14.94
CA GLU A 241 -9.91 8.92 15.07
C GLU A 241 -10.16 8.05 13.84
N ASN A 242 -10.56 6.79 14.07
CA ASN A 242 -10.79 5.76 13.06
C ASN A 242 -9.55 5.35 12.24
N THR A 243 -8.33 5.71 12.67
CA THR A 243 -7.13 5.14 12.06
C THR A 243 -6.99 3.67 12.39
N VAL A 244 -6.59 2.86 11.39
CA VAL A 244 -6.46 1.41 11.50
C VAL A 244 -5.17 0.94 10.84
N PHE A 245 -4.36 0.15 11.55
CA PHE A 245 -3.19 -0.47 10.92
C PHE A 245 -3.62 -1.47 9.85
N ALA A 246 -4.44 -2.46 10.17
CA ALA A 246 -4.89 -3.43 9.19
C ALA A 246 -6.40 -3.71 9.31
N TYR A 247 -7.11 -3.51 8.20
CA TYR A 247 -8.51 -3.89 8.07
C TYR A 247 -8.60 -5.19 7.27
N ILE A 248 -8.97 -6.27 7.94
CA ILE A 248 -8.93 -7.63 7.41
C ILE A 248 -10.34 -8.05 7.01
N ARG A 249 -10.49 -8.47 5.76
CA ARG A 249 -11.77 -8.83 5.16
C ARG A 249 -11.88 -10.31 4.77
N VAL A 250 -10.76 -11.03 4.75
CA VAL A 250 -10.69 -12.44 4.33
C VAL A 250 -9.86 -13.27 5.28
N ASN A 251 -10.05 -14.58 5.21
CA ASN A 251 -9.29 -15.56 5.97
C ASN A 251 -7.90 -15.80 5.38
N GLY A 252 -6.99 -16.30 6.22
CA GLY A 252 -5.67 -16.74 5.79
C GLY A 252 -4.62 -15.63 5.72
N THR A 253 -4.99 -14.37 5.95
CA THR A 253 -4.04 -13.25 5.99
C THR A 253 -2.98 -13.47 7.09
N ARG A 254 -1.74 -13.18 6.77
CA ARG A 254 -0.59 -13.40 7.65
C ARG A 254 0.21 -12.11 7.84
N PHE A 255 0.53 -11.82 9.10
CA PHE A 255 1.39 -10.71 9.51
C PHE A 255 2.58 -11.27 10.26
N SER A 256 3.79 -10.84 9.92
CA SER A 256 5.01 -11.15 10.67
C SER A 256 5.92 -9.93 10.78
N ASP A 257 6.50 -9.75 11.96
CA ASP A 257 7.47 -8.70 12.26
C ASP A 257 6.97 -7.28 11.94
N CYS A 258 5.66 -7.06 12.04
CA CYS A 258 5.05 -5.78 11.76
C CYS A 258 5.06 -4.86 12.96
N TYR A 259 5.25 -3.56 12.69
CA TYR A 259 5.23 -2.51 13.71
C TYR A 259 4.22 -1.42 13.34
N CYS A 260 3.35 -1.13 14.28
CA CYS A 260 2.32 -0.09 14.15
C CYS A 260 2.52 0.96 15.22
N ASP A 261 2.64 2.23 14.82
CA ASP A 261 2.86 3.36 15.70
C ASP A 261 1.75 4.42 15.54
N THR A 262 1.18 4.84 16.67
CA THR A 262 0.22 5.96 16.72
C THR A 262 -1.04 5.77 15.85
N TYR A 263 -1.55 4.55 15.73
CA TYR A 263 -2.87 4.22 15.17
C TYR A 263 -3.88 3.98 16.29
N GLN A 264 -5.13 4.45 16.10
CA GLN A 264 -6.19 4.19 17.07
C GLN A 264 -6.49 2.70 17.21
N ARG A 265 -6.39 1.95 16.11
CA ARG A 265 -6.63 0.50 16.09
C ARG A 265 -5.48 -0.22 15.43
N GLY A 266 -4.99 -1.29 16.08
CA GLY A 266 -4.07 -2.22 15.45
C GLY A 266 -4.75 -2.96 14.32
N PHE A 267 -5.79 -3.73 14.65
CA PHE A 267 -6.53 -4.54 13.69
C PHE A 267 -8.03 -4.23 13.71
N LYS A 268 -8.68 -4.39 12.57
CA LYS A 268 -10.13 -4.37 12.42
C LYS A 268 -10.53 -5.53 11.51
N PHE A 269 -11.61 -6.23 11.86
CA PHE A 269 -12.06 -7.41 11.12
C PHE A 269 -13.44 -7.17 10.51
N TYR A 270 -13.62 -7.67 9.30
CA TYR A 270 -14.94 -7.75 8.68
C TYR A 270 -15.70 -8.96 9.25
N SER A 271 -17.04 -8.90 9.24
CA SER A 271 -17.87 -10.02 9.69
C SER A 271 -17.58 -11.29 8.88
N GLY A 272 -17.36 -12.42 9.57
CA GLY A 272 -17.07 -13.71 8.92
C GLY A 272 -15.59 -14.05 8.75
N VAL A 273 -14.67 -13.15 9.08
CA VAL A 273 -13.25 -13.50 9.15
C VAL A 273 -13.04 -14.43 10.34
N SER A 274 -12.49 -15.61 10.11
CA SER A 274 -12.34 -16.66 11.10
C SER A 274 -10.90 -17.10 11.35
N LEU A 275 -9.94 -16.67 10.54
CA LEU A 275 -8.55 -17.11 10.68
C LEU A 275 -7.57 -16.04 10.20
N VAL A 276 -6.76 -15.54 11.12
CA VAL A 276 -5.66 -14.60 10.86
C VAL A 276 -4.44 -15.02 11.66
N TYR A 277 -3.26 -14.96 11.06
CA TYR A 277 -2.00 -15.27 11.69
C TYR A 277 -1.20 -14.00 11.95
N ILE A 278 -0.79 -13.78 13.19
CA ILE A 278 -0.01 -12.61 13.61
C ILE A 278 1.18 -13.13 14.42
N THR A 279 2.39 -12.81 13.94
CA THR A 279 3.64 -13.23 14.57
C THR A 279 4.52 -12.03 14.81
N ASN A 280 5.04 -11.87 16.02
CA ASN A 280 5.96 -10.81 16.42
C ASN A 280 5.47 -9.41 16.03
N PHE A 281 4.25 -9.07 16.46
CA PHE A 281 3.66 -7.76 16.19
C PHE A 281 4.00 -6.77 17.30
N LYS A 282 4.43 -5.58 16.93
CA LYS A 282 4.64 -4.48 17.85
C LYS A 282 3.62 -3.36 17.60
N TRP A 283 2.97 -2.92 18.66
CA TRP A 283 2.07 -1.77 18.63
C TRP A 283 2.46 -0.78 19.72
N TYR A 284 2.55 0.48 19.33
CA TYR A 284 2.95 1.54 20.22
C TYR A 284 2.14 2.80 19.96
N VAL A 285 1.79 3.52 21.00
CA VAL A 285 1.17 4.84 20.91
C VAL A 285 2.02 5.82 21.67
N ALA A 286 2.57 6.80 20.97
CA ALA A 286 3.42 7.82 21.57
C ALA A 286 2.65 8.68 22.57
N PRO A 287 2.96 8.68 23.88
CA PRO A 287 2.17 9.38 24.90
C PRO A 287 2.02 10.87 24.63
N ASN A 288 3.08 11.51 24.14
CA ASN A 288 3.11 12.96 23.89
C ASN A 288 2.36 13.38 22.61
N ALA A 289 2.08 12.44 21.73
CA ALA A 289 1.40 12.70 20.45
C ALA A 289 -0.08 12.35 20.48
N TRP A 290 -0.52 11.57 21.49
CA TRP A 290 -1.87 11.03 21.56
C TRP A 290 -2.83 11.90 22.35
N PRO A 291 -4.05 12.19 21.85
CA PRO A 291 -5.09 12.85 22.62
C PRO A 291 -5.53 11.95 23.79
N THR A 292 -5.50 12.47 25.02
CA THR A 292 -5.73 11.68 26.24
C THR A 292 -7.15 11.12 26.37
N ASP A 293 -8.10 11.71 25.67
CA ASP A 293 -9.51 11.31 25.63
C ASP A 293 -9.89 10.46 24.41
N LEU A 294 -8.92 10.13 23.54
CA LEU A 294 -9.12 9.22 22.42
C LEU A 294 -8.69 7.79 22.82
N PRO A 295 -9.62 6.84 23.00
CA PRO A 295 -9.24 5.47 23.32
C PRO A 295 -8.54 4.80 22.14
N ALA A 296 -7.52 4.00 22.46
CA ALA A 296 -6.76 3.22 21.48
C ALA A 296 -6.89 1.72 21.77
N TYR A 297 -6.97 0.91 20.72
CA TYR A 297 -7.24 -0.53 20.78
C TYR A 297 -6.30 -1.31 19.85
N VAL A 298 -5.71 -2.40 20.34
CA VAL A 298 -4.84 -3.23 19.49
C VAL A 298 -5.66 -4.19 18.65
N PHE A 299 -6.56 -4.91 19.32
CA PHE A 299 -7.43 -5.89 18.68
C PHE A 299 -8.88 -5.48 18.85
N PRO A 300 -9.72 -5.63 17.82
CA PRO A 300 -11.12 -5.31 17.92
C PRO A 300 -11.86 -6.36 18.74
N ALA A 301 -12.99 -5.95 19.25
CA ALA A 301 -14.03 -6.88 19.64
C ALA A 301 -14.37 -7.80 18.47
N ASN A 302 -14.57 -9.06 18.76
CA ASN A 302 -15.23 -9.95 17.82
C ASN A 302 -16.75 -9.80 17.93
N PRO A 303 -17.39 -9.04 17.02
CA PRO A 303 -18.82 -8.77 17.14
C PRO A 303 -19.69 -10.01 16.90
N THR A 304 -19.13 -11.09 16.35
CA THR A 304 -19.91 -12.28 15.96
C THR A 304 -19.48 -13.56 16.68
N GLY A 305 -18.50 -13.52 17.58
CA GLY A 305 -18.02 -14.69 18.32
C GLY A 305 -17.32 -15.75 17.47
N GLN A 306 -17.00 -15.47 16.21
CA GLN A 306 -16.45 -16.46 15.26
C GLN A 306 -15.02 -16.21 14.80
N ALA A 307 -14.44 -15.03 15.03
CA ALA A 307 -13.07 -14.76 14.59
C ALA A 307 -12.07 -15.53 15.47
N MET A 308 -11.19 -16.26 14.83
CA MET A 308 -10.07 -16.93 15.49
C MET A 308 -8.78 -16.17 15.16
N TYR A 309 -8.18 -15.60 16.18
CA TYR A 309 -6.84 -15.06 16.09
C TYR A 309 -5.82 -16.12 16.53
N LYS A 310 -4.76 -16.25 15.73
CA LYS A 310 -3.56 -16.93 16.22
C LYS A 310 -2.46 -15.89 16.32
N VAL A 311 -2.19 -15.45 17.52
CA VAL A 311 -1.13 -14.48 17.82
C VAL A 311 0.05 -15.20 18.44
N PHE A 312 1.23 -15.06 17.82
CA PHE A 312 2.48 -15.63 18.28
C PHE A 312 3.44 -14.50 18.63
N GLY A 313 3.37 -14.01 19.85
CA GLY A 313 4.16 -12.90 20.33
C GLY A 313 3.62 -11.54 19.86
N ALA A 314 3.33 -10.68 20.80
CA ALA A 314 3.02 -9.28 20.54
C ALA A 314 3.64 -8.43 21.65
N ASP A 315 4.31 -7.35 21.26
CA ASP A 315 4.81 -6.33 22.17
C ASP A 315 3.92 -5.08 22.04
N ILE A 316 3.25 -4.72 23.12
CA ILE A 316 2.23 -3.68 23.13
C ILE A 316 2.57 -2.70 24.23
N GLY A 317 2.91 -1.48 23.85
CA GLY A 317 3.36 -0.46 24.80
C GLY A 317 2.78 0.92 24.54
N GLY A 318 2.98 1.83 25.47
CA GLY A 318 2.87 3.27 25.29
C GLY A 318 1.90 4.00 26.20
N LEU A 319 0.62 3.67 26.32
CA LEU A 319 -0.35 4.50 27.06
C LEU A 319 -1.15 3.74 28.11
N GLU A 320 -1.43 4.45 29.22
CA GLU A 320 -2.38 3.96 30.24
C GLU A 320 -3.81 3.79 29.73
N VAL A 321 -4.18 4.52 28.67
CA VAL A 321 -5.50 4.48 28.01
C VAL A 321 -5.63 3.41 26.93
N SER A 322 -4.52 2.75 26.58
CA SER A 322 -4.53 1.70 25.57
C SER A 322 -5.25 0.46 26.12
N LYS A 323 -6.19 -0.04 25.34
CA LYS A 323 -6.91 -1.27 25.65
C LYS A 323 -6.52 -2.35 24.66
N PHE A 324 -6.48 -3.59 25.15
CA PHE A 324 -6.24 -4.75 24.30
C PHE A 324 -7.37 -4.95 23.30
N SER A 325 -8.60 -4.79 23.74
CA SER A 325 -9.80 -4.90 22.92
C SER A 325 -10.85 -3.89 23.37
N ASP A 326 -11.73 -3.48 22.45
CA ASP A 326 -12.89 -2.63 22.76
C ASP A 326 -14.04 -3.41 23.43
N VAL A 327 -13.88 -4.73 23.65
CA VAL A 327 -14.83 -5.58 24.38
C VAL A 327 -14.09 -6.49 25.35
N ASP A 328 -14.77 -6.90 26.40
CA ASP A 328 -14.31 -7.88 27.39
C ASP A 328 -13.99 -9.23 26.72
N LEU A 329 -12.70 -9.55 26.65
CA LEU A 329 -12.20 -10.80 26.06
C LEU A 329 -12.54 -12.04 26.87
N SER A 330 -12.94 -11.91 28.16
CA SER A 330 -13.34 -13.05 29.01
C SER A 330 -14.55 -13.78 28.45
N THR A 331 -15.33 -13.12 27.59
CA THR A 331 -16.51 -13.67 26.93
C THR A 331 -16.24 -14.29 25.56
N GLN A 332 -14.99 -14.21 25.06
CA GLN A 332 -14.64 -14.66 23.71
C GLN A 332 -13.96 -16.02 23.72
N THR A 333 -14.68 -17.06 23.32
CA THR A 333 -14.24 -18.46 23.38
C THR A 333 -13.33 -18.91 22.25
N ASN A 334 -13.13 -18.09 21.19
CA ASN A 334 -12.48 -18.52 19.94
C ASN A 334 -11.13 -17.85 19.63
N CYS A 335 -10.58 -17.08 20.57
CA CYS A 335 -9.26 -16.47 20.39
C CYS A 335 -8.18 -17.35 21.03
N ARG A 336 -7.17 -17.73 20.28
CA ARG A 336 -6.00 -18.45 20.78
C ARG A 336 -4.77 -17.55 20.72
N TRP A 337 -4.17 -17.38 21.88
CA TRP A 337 -2.99 -16.58 22.09
C TRP A 337 -1.81 -17.49 22.40
N TYR A 338 -0.71 -17.34 21.69
CA TYR A 338 0.49 -18.11 21.91
C TYR A 338 1.65 -17.14 22.15
N GLY A 339 2.32 -17.19 23.30
CA GLY A 339 3.44 -16.31 23.62
C GLY A 339 3.08 -15.20 24.61
N ILE A 340 3.93 -14.22 24.80
CA ILE A 340 3.82 -13.20 25.83
C ILE A 340 3.23 -11.92 25.22
N VAL A 341 2.15 -11.41 25.80
CA VAL A 341 1.62 -10.08 25.53
C VAL A 341 2.07 -9.17 26.67
N HIS A 342 2.97 -8.22 26.40
CA HIS A 342 3.49 -7.30 27.39
C HIS A 342 2.70 -5.99 27.46
N ASN A 343 2.58 -5.44 28.68
CA ASN A 343 2.21 -4.05 28.97
C ASN A 343 0.76 -3.61 28.71
N LEU A 344 -0.22 -4.51 28.75
CA LEU A 344 -1.64 -4.13 28.74
C LEU A 344 -2.34 -4.52 30.05
N LYS A 345 -3.13 -3.57 30.58
CA LYS A 345 -3.88 -3.73 31.84
C LYS A 345 -4.91 -4.87 31.81
N ASP A 346 -5.46 -5.14 30.66
CA ASP A 346 -6.56 -6.07 30.38
C ASP A 346 -6.18 -7.21 29.43
N ALA A 347 -4.87 -7.39 29.16
CA ALA A 347 -4.40 -8.56 28.42
C ALA A 347 -4.60 -9.84 29.27
N PRO A 348 -4.99 -10.96 28.65
CA PRO A 348 -5.08 -12.23 29.36
C PRO A 348 -3.71 -12.60 29.94
N SER A 349 -3.67 -12.85 31.25
CA SER A 349 -2.44 -13.12 31.98
C SER A 349 -1.83 -14.49 31.67
N THR A 350 -2.54 -15.33 30.96
CA THR A 350 -2.09 -16.69 30.60
C THR A 350 -2.45 -16.95 29.12
N LEU A 351 -1.47 -17.39 28.40
CA LEU A 351 -1.57 -17.84 27.03
C LEU A 351 -1.68 -19.36 27.02
N GLN A 352 -2.62 -19.90 26.26
CA GLN A 352 -2.75 -21.34 26.05
C GLN A 352 -1.94 -21.79 24.85
#